data_a4db374d3a6327e816b0966a4f5a2447
#
_entry.id   a4db374d3a6327e816b0966a4f5a2447
#
_cell.length_a   1.000
_cell.length_b   1.000
_cell.length_c   1.000
_cell.angle_alpha   90.00
_cell.angle_beta   90.00
_cell.angle_gamma   90.00
#
_symmetry.space_group_name_H-M   'P 1'
#
loop_
_entity.id
_entity.type
_entity.pdbx_description
1 polymer ?
#
loop_
_entity_poly.entity_id
_entity_poly.type
_entity_poly.pdbx_seq_one_letter_code
_entity_poly.pdbx_strand_id
1 'polypeptide(L)'
;MMREKNREHYKKRRDKSGVKKDGRMQMKNNNKGSVSIYIILIFAVLLSFILLIVEGARKNAIRLKTECAMDLSMSSALGEYNRELLEQYELFFIDTSYGKKQASIDHTAEHIKGYLTDNFEASDQMSKDLLGLVAEQVLITDYSLASDENGALLKKQAVDYMKDLYGVSYAKEFKKQLDEVNEKGLFTLDVSAIQGASQSEIDSYPLPKKKVTDKDGDHWEDVRLDNPADAVNATRGIISLVLPAETEISTAAINPSNYLSGRNCNTGSGLAGRTALKSTDEPVFNEYILKKSGNYAFPKDNSELKYEMEYILHGKSSDIDNLKATITQLLFLREASNYIFLCASPQRCSEAEILADSVSLAALSPELKEPIKQTILCAWAYAESVYDVRKLLEGGKIPLMKDDESWHYSLDSMFGYATDAMEEDLSAGAGMDYTDYLRLYLMLKDSEIKTKRFMNVVEMDVRRTTGNSYFRLDCCVDSIEAEALISSTYGANYTISRSIAYSE
;
A
#
# COMPACT_ATOMS: atom_id res chain seq x y z
N MET A 1 -99.76 7.29 -4.87
CA MET A 1 -101.09 7.68 -4.38
C MET A 1 -101.21 9.18 -4.53
N MET A 2 -101.93 9.47 -5.44
CA MET A 2 -103.09 10.38 -5.50
C MET A 2 -102.70 11.84 -5.19
N ARG A 3 -102.83 12.61 -6.19
CA ARG A 3 -104.00 13.37 -6.75
C ARG A 3 -103.94 14.80 -6.23
N GLU A 4 -103.87 15.67 -7.09
CA GLU A 4 -104.87 16.45 -7.88
C GLU A 4 -105.37 17.65 -7.12
N LYS A 5 -105.45 18.75 -7.66
CA LYS A 5 -106.25 19.50 -8.67
C LYS A 5 -106.42 20.91 -8.11
N ASN A 6 -106.72 21.90 -8.69
CA ASN A 6 -107.27 22.43 -9.90
C ASN A 6 -107.32 23.99 -9.77
N ARG A 7 -107.05 24.70 -10.79
CA ARG A 7 -108.04 25.52 -11.59
C ARG A 7 -108.67 26.67 -10.80
N GLU A 8 -108.77 27.76 -11.33
CA GLU A 8 -109.19 28.56 -12.49
C GLU A 8 -109.70 29.89 -11.92
N HIS A 9 -109.89 30.95 -12.48
CA HIS A 9 -110.31 31.51 -13.72
C HIS A 9 -110.35 33.05 -13.69
N TYR A 10 -110.14 33.66 -14.88
CA TYR A 10 -110.86 34.72 -15.55
C TYR A 10 -110.99 36.14 -14.95
N LYS A 11 -110.81 37.11 -15.71
CA LYS A 11 -111.21 37.87 -16.89
C LYS A 11 -111.32 39.40 -16.61
N LYS A 12 -110.82 40.15 -17.57
CA LYS A 12 -111.40 41.15 -18.50
C LYS A 12 -111.58 42.58 -17.93
N ARG A 13 -111.14 43.51 -18.58
CA ARG A 13 -111.42 44.30 -19.78
C ARG A 13 -110.97 45.80 -19.59
N ARG A 14 -110.37 46.32 -20.64
CA ARG A 14 -110.69 47.56 -21.43
C ARG A 14 -110.76 48.84 -20.58
N ASP A 15 -110.27 49.93 -21.04
CA ASP A 15 -110.06 50.55 -22.33
C ASP A 15 -109.22 51.91 -22.19
N LYS A 16 -108.53 52.17 -23.26
CA LYS A 16 -108.39 53.40 -24.04
C LYS A 16 -107.54 54.58 -23.55
N SER A 17 -106.84 54.97 -24.57
CA SER A 17 -106.40 56.31 -25.06
C SER A 17 -105.18 56.94 -24.43
N GLY A 18 -104.10 56.89 -25.09
CA GLY A 18 -103.67 57.92 -26.05
C GLY A 18 -103.05 59.13 -25.42
N VAL A 19 -101.67 59.17 -25.51
CA VAL A 19 -100.98 60.38 -25.93
C VAL A 19 -99.49 60.01 -26.14
N LYS A 20 -98.95 60.33 -27.31
CA LYS A 20 -97.51 60.32 -27.66
C LYS A 20 -96.79 61.27 -26.80
N LYS A 21 -95.66 60.81 -26.15
CA LYS A 21 -94.57 61.70 -25.83
C LYS A 21 -93.25 60.93 -26.03
N ASP A 22 -92.40 61.60 -26.82
CA ASP A 22 -91.01 61.26 -26.99
C ASP A 22 -90.30 60.97 -25.63
N GLY A 23 -89.72 59.82 -25.48
CA GLY A 23 -88.94 59.47 -24.29
C GLY A 23 -87.67 58.74 -24.71
N ARG A 24 -86.60 59.50 -24.77
CA ARG A 24 -85.22 58.97 -24.85
C ARG A 24 -85.11 57.72 -24.03
N MET A 25 -84.72 56.65 -24.64
CA MET A 25 -84.22 55.41 -24.00
C MET A 25 -82.93 55.80 -23.17
N GLN A 26 -83.07 55.99 -21.90
CA GLN A 26 -81.94 55.92 -21.03
C GLN A 26 -81.53 54.48 -20.93
N MET A 27 -80.44 54.09 -21.64
CA MET A 27 -79.69 52.91 -21.31
C MET A 27 -79.19 53.01 -19.86
N LYS A 28 -79.89 52.33 -18.96
CA LYS A 28 -79.31 52.05 -17.65
C LYS A 28 -78.03 51.19 -17.85
N ASN A 29 -76.92 51.88 -17.80
CA ASN A 29 -75.62 51.22 -17.77
C ASN A 29 -75.59 50.25 -16.58
N ASN A 30 -75.75 48.96 -16.86
CA ASN A 30 -75.59 47.89 -15.84
C ASN A 30 -74.12 47.67 -15.62
N ASN A 31 -73.41 48.64 -14.99
CA ASN A 31 -72.01 48.54 -14.63
C ASN A 31 -71.74 47.49 -13.54
N LYS A 32 -72.76 46.86 -12.94
CA LYS A 32 -72.58 45.83 -11.92
C LYS A 32 -71.99 44.53 -12.46
N GLY A 33 -72.21 44.17 -13.74
CA GLY A 33 -71.60 42.95 -14.35
C GLY A 33 -70.14 43.12 -14.75
N SER A 34 -69.73 44.34 -15.15
CA SER A 34 -68.31 44.57 -15.50
C SER A 34 -67.38 44.57 -14.31
N VAL A 35 -67.78 45.13 -13.19
CA VAL A 35 -66.96 45.09 -11.91
C VAL A 35 -66.72 43.65 -11.42
N SER A 36 -67.71 42.79 -11.48
CA SER A 36 -67.57 41.36 -11.13
C SER A 36 -66.59 40.64 -12.05
N ILE A 37 -66.58 40.94 -13.32
CA ILE A 37 -65.65 40.37 -14.33
C ILE A 37 -64.21 40.85 -14.00
N TYR A 38 -64.00 42.12 -13.68
CA TYR A 38 -62.68 42.64 -13.28
C TYR A 38 -62.19 42.01 -11.97
N ILE A 39 -63.03 41.83 -10.96
CA ILE A 39 -62.68 41.17 -9.69
C ILE A 39 -62.29 39.70 -9.93
N ILE A 40 -63.04 38.96 -10.78
CA ILE A 40 -62.72 37.56 -11.11
C ILE A 40 -61.39 37.48 -11.88
N LEU A 41 -61.10 38.42 -12.79
CA LEU A 41 -59.87 38.49 -13.55
C LEU A 41 -58.67 38.80 -12.63
N ILE A 42 -58.79 39.78 -11.71
CA ILE A 42 -57.78 40.12 -10.69
C ILE A 42 -57.54 38.91 -9.80
N PHE A 43 -58.61 38.24 -9.35
CA PHE A 43 -58.47 37.06 -8.50
C PHE A 43 -57.80 35.88 -9.23
N ALA A 44 -58.12 35.67 -10.49
CA ALA A 44 -57.47 34.67 -11.33
C ALA A 44 -55.95 34.96 -11.49
N VAL A 45 -55.58 36.22 -11.73
CA VAL A 45 -54.18 36.64 -11.84
C VAL A 45 -53.47 36.47 -10.48
N LEU A 46 -54.06 36.86 -9.37
CA LEU A 46 -53.51 36.70 -8.03
C LEU A 46 -53.33 35.20 -7.70
N LEU A 47 -54.35 34.36 -8.03
CA LEU A 47 -54.25 32.90 -7.81
C LEU A 47 -53.16 32.29 -8.68
N SER A 48 -53.01 32.71 -9.94
CA SER A 48 -51.92 32.26 -10.82
C SER A 48 -50.56 32.65 -10.27
N PHE A 49 -50.43 33.87 -9.68
CA PHE A 49 -49.20 34.32 -9.07
C PHE A 49 -48.85 33.55 -7.81
N ILE A 50 -49.84 33.26 -6.97
CA ILE A 50 -49.67 32.40 -5.79
C ILE A 50 -49.22 30.97 -6.19
N LEU A 51 -49.85 30.39 -7.22
CA LEU A 51 -49.46 29.07 -7.72
C LEU A 51 -48.05 29.06 -8.27
N LEU A 52 -47.61 30.14 -8.96
CA LEU A 52 -46.24 30.28 -9.45
C LEU A 52 -45.22 30.32 -8.29
N ILE A 53 -45.53 31.08 -7.21
CA ILE A 53 -44.67 31.14 -6.03
C ILE A 53 -44.58 29.78 -5.34
N VAL A 54 -45.71 29.08 -5.19
CA VAL A 54 -45.77 27.74 -4.57
C VAL A 54 -44.98 26.74 -5.39
N GLU A 55 -45.08 26.78 -6.74
CA GLU A 55 -44.32 25.92 -7.62
C GLU A 55 -42.81 26.23 -7.56
N GLY A 56 -42.41 27.50 -7.50
CA GLY A 56 -41.05 27.92 -7.31
C GLY A 56 -40.46 27.43 -5.96
N ALA A 57 -41.25 27.61 -4.89
CA ALA A 57 -40.85 27.11 -3.56
C ALA A 57 -40.72 25.58 -3.55
N ARG A 58 -41.64 24.84 -4.19
CA ARG A 58 -41.56 23.40 -4.32
C ARG A 58 -40.31 22.94 -5.04
N LYS A 59 -40.00 23.53 -6.20
CA LYS A 59 -38.78 23.21 -6.97
C LYS A 59 -37.51 23.42 -6.14
N ASN A 60 -37.43 24.54 -5.41
CA ASN A 60 -36.30 24.81 -4.52
C ASN A 60 -36.22 23.79 -3.36
N ALA A 61 -37.36 23.41 -2.78
CA ALA A 61 -37.40 22.40 -1.71
C ALA A 61 -36.97 21.02 -2.21
N ILE A 62 -37.43 20.61 -3.40
CA ILE A 62 -36.99 19.37 -4.04
C ILE A 62 -35.48 19.39 -4.28
N ARG A 63 -34.94 20.45 -4.88
CA ARG A 63 -33.52 20.60 -5.14
C ARG A 63 -32.71 20.48 -3.85
N LEU A 64 -33.06 21.24 -2.84
CA LEU A 64 -32.35 21.23 -1.54
C LEU A 64 -32.39 19.85 -0.89
N LYS A 65 -33.58 19.21 -0.82
CA LYS A 65 -33.72 17.87 -0.24
C LYS A 65 -32.89 16.85 -1.02
N THR A 66 -32.87 16.91 -2.34
CA THR A 66 -32.10 16.03 -3.21
C THR A 66 -30.59 16.21 -3.01
N GLU A 67 -30.11 17.46 -2.95
CA GLU A 67 -28.70 17.77 -2.69
C GLU A 67 -28.26 17.24 -1.30
N CYS A 68 -29.02 17.56 -0.25
CA CYS A 68 -28.71 17.06 1.10
C CYS A 68 -28.76 15.52 1.20
N ALA A 69 -29.76 14.91 0.58
CA ALA A 69 -29.90 13.45 0.61
C ALA A 69 -28.74 12.77 -0.14
N MET A 70 -28.31 13.33 -1.29
CA MET A 70 -27.17 12.80 -2.04
C MET A 70 -25.88 12.93 -1.25
N ASP A 71 -25.60 14.08 -0.65
CA ASP A 71 -24.43 14.31 0.18
C ASP A 71 -24.36 13.36 1.40
N LEU A 72 -25.50 13.13 2.07
CA LEU A 72 -25.61 12.18 3.16
C LEU A 72 -25.42 10.74 2.69
N SER A 73 -25.98 10.37 1.55
CA SER A 73 -25.89 8.99 1.00
C SER A 73 -24.47 8.67 0.56
N MET A 74 -23.77 9.62 -0.07
CA MET A 74 -22.38 9.49 -0.43
C MET A 74 -21.48 9.36 0.81
N SER A 75 -21.72 10.18 1.85
CA SER A 75 -20.99 10.11 3.12
C SER A 75 -21.26 8.78 3.85
N SER A 76 -22.49 8.27 3.79
CA SER A 76 -22.84 6.97 4.36
C SER A 76 -22.13 5.82 3.65
N ALA A 77 -22.01 5.89 2.33
CA ALA A 77 -21.27 4.90 1.54
C ALA A 77 -19.77 4.88 1.92
N LEU A 78 -19.14 6.05 2.14
CA LEU A 78 -17.76 6.08 2.67
C LEU A 78 -17.66 5.50 4.09
N GLY A 79 -18.73 5.52 4.88
CA GLY A 79 -18.79 4.86 6.18
C GLY A 79 -18.71 3.33 6.11
N GLU A 80 -18.85 2.73 4.92
CA GLU A 80 -18.75 1.27 4.68
C GLU A 80 -17.32 0.80 4.37
N TYR A 81 -16.32 1.51 4.86
CA TYR A 81 -14.91 1.09 4.70
C TYR A 81 -14.65 -0.30 5.30
N ASN A 82 -13.68 -1.02 4.73
CA ASN A 82 -13.26 -2.30 5.26
C ASN A 82 -12.58 -2.12 6.62
N ARG A 83 -13.19 -2.67 7.69
CA ARG A 83 -12.72 -2.49 9.08
C ARG A 83 -11.38 -3.14 9.35
N GLU A 84 -11.13 -4.33 8.79
CA GLU A 84 -9.86 -5.03 8.97
C GLU A 84 -8.71 -4.27 8.32
N LEU A 85 -8.97 -3.63 7.17
CA LEU A 85 -7.98 -2.79 6.52
C LEU A 85 -7.64 -1.56 7.37
N LEU A 86 -8.65 -0.97 8.03
CA LEU A 86 -8.41 0.12 8.97
C LEU A 86 -7.68 -0.36 10.23
N GLU A 87 -8.11 -1.45 10.86
CA GLU A 87 -7.54 -1.92 12.13
C GLU A 87 -6.09 -2.39 11.99
N GLN A 88 -5.73 -3.03 10.87
CA GLN A 88 -4.38 -3.54 10.65
C GLN A 88 -3.45 -2.50 10.02
N TYR A 89 -3.98 -1.70 9.09
CA TYR A 89 -3.17 -0.84 8.21
C TYR A 89 -3.48 0.66 8.33
N GLU A 90 -4.51 1.09 9.09
CA GLU A 90 -5.01 2.48 9.15
C GLU A 90 -5.29 3.08 7.77
N LEU A 91 -5.82 2.24 6.87
CA LEU A 91 -6.21 2.62 5.52
C LEU A 91 -7.73 2.61 5.36
N PHE A 92 -8.26 3.62 4.69
CA PHE A 92 -9.68 3.79 4.43
C PHE A 92 -10.00 3.51 2.96
N PHE A 93 -10.65 2.38 2.69
CA PHE A 93 -11.14 2.01 1.36
C PHE A 93 -12.45 1.23 1.49
N ILE A 94 -13.36 1.44 0.53
CA ILE A 94 -14.57 0.61 0.41
C ILE A 94 -14.21 -0.66 -0.36
N ASP A 95 -14.43 -1.83 0.22
CA ASP A 95 -14.33 -3.11 -0.50
C ASP A 95 -15.60 -3.36 -1.30
N THR A 96 -15.55 -3.20 -2.62
CA THR A 96 -16.70 -3.39 -3.53
C THR A 96 -17.19 -4.83 -3.63
N SER A 97 -16.49 -5.79 -3.01
CA SER A 97 -16.95 -7.16 -2.88
C SER A 97 -18.03 -7.33 -1.81
N TYR A 98 -18.01 -6.48 -0.76
CA TYR A 98 -18.88 -6.62 0.41
C TYR A 98 -18.86 -8.05 0.98
N GLY A 99 -17.68 -8.70 0.94
CA GLY A 99 -17.51 -10.09 1.39
C GLY A 99 -18.02 -11.16 0.42
N LYS A 100 -18.50 -10.77 -0.77
CA LYS A 100 -18.97 -11.68 -1.82
C LYS A 100 -17.83 -12.08 -2.76
N LYS A 101 -18.02 -13.18 -3.49
CA LYS A 101 -17.02 -13.70 -4.45
C LYS A 101 -16.76 -12.75 -5.63
N GLN A 102 -17.76 -11.99 -6.05
CA GLN A 102 -17.63 -11.00 -7.13
C GLN A 102 -17.62 -9.60 -6.54
N ALA A 103 -16.59 -8.85 -6.88
CA ALA A 103 -16.52 -7.43 -6.60
C ALA A 103 -17.06 -6.65 -7.82
N SER A 104 -17.88 -5.63 -7.58
CA SER A 104 -18.38 -4.71 -8.59
C SER A 104 -18.66 -3.36 -7.98
N ILE A 105 -18.29 -2.31 -8.70
CA ILE A 105 -18.64 -0.95 -8.32
C ILE A 105 -20.16 -0.72 -8.26
N ASP A 106 -20.94 -1.52 -9.00
CA ASP A 106 -22.39 -1.48 -8.98
C ASP A 106 -22.99 -1.79 -7.61
N HIS A 107 -22.31 -2.64 -6.80
CA HIS A 107 -22.75 -2.88 -5.42
C HIS A 107 -22.74 -1.59 -4.60
N THR A 108 -21.70 -0.77 -4.75
CA THR A 108 -21.63 0.52 -4.07
C THR A 108 -22.71 1.49 -4.59
N ALA A 109 -22.99 1.47 -5.89
CA ALA A 109 -24.09 2.25 -6.46
C ALA A 109 -25.46 1.83 -5.90
N GLU A 110 -25.69 0.52 -5.70
CA GLU A 110 -26.91 0.00 -5.07
C GLU A 110 -27.04 0.45 -3.61
N HIS A 111 -25.93 0.45 -2.84
CA HIS A 111 -25.92 0.94 -1.46
C HIS A 111 -26.22 2.45 -1.39
N ILE A 112 -25.61 3.27 -2.26
CA ILE A 112 -25.92 4.70 -2.35
C ILE A 112 -27.40 4.92 -2.70
N LYS A 113 -27.97 4.12 -3.62
CA LYS A 113 -29.40 4.16 -3.96
C LYS A 113 -30.26 3.80 -2.75
N GLY A 114 -29.86 2.81 -1.96
CA GLY A 114 -30.52 2.44 -0.70
C GLY A 114 -30.57 3.62 0.27
N TYR A 115 -29.43 4.23 0.55
CA TYR A 115 -29.32 5.39 1.44
C TYR A 115 -30.13 6.60 0.91
N LEU A 116 -30.15 6.83 -0.40
CA LEU A 116 -30.98 7.87 -1.00
C LEU A 116 -32.47 7.61 -0.76
N THR A 117 -32.90 6.36 -0.93
CA THR A 117 -34.29 5.95 -0.69
C THR A 117 -34.67 6.18 0.76
N ASP A 118 -33.82 5.72 1.71
CA ASP A 118 -34.03 5.91 3.13
C ASP A 118 -34.11 7.39 3.54
N ASN A 119 -33.27 8.25 2.94
CA ASN A 119 -33.30 9.69 3.16
C ASN A 119 -34.50 10.42 2.52
N PHE A 120 -35.15 9.82 1.53
CA PHE A 120 -36.40 10.35 0.97
C PHE A 120 -37.61 9.94 1.75
N GLU A 121 -37.60 8.76 2.38
CA GLU A 121 -38.68 8.33 3.24
C GLU A 121 -38.85 9.26 4.44
N ALA A 122 -40.09 9.54 4.79
CA ALA A 122 -40.40 10.39 5.93
C ALA A 122 -40.10 9.63 7.23
N SER A 123 -39.23 10.17 8.06
CA SER A 123 -38.82 9.58 9.36
C SER A 123 -39.95 9.56 10.41
N ASP A 124 -41.09 10.17 10.15
CA ASP A 124 -42.18 10.30 11.11
C ASP A 124 -43.52 9.97 10.47
N GLN A 125 -44.30 9.12 11.13
CA GLN A 125 -45.65 8.73 10.68
C GLN A 125 -46.65 9.91 10.52
N MET A 126 -46.27 11.10 11.03
CA MET A 126 -47.04 12.34 10.90
C MET A 126 -46.58 13.27 9.77
N SER A 127 -45.39 13.08 9.21
CA SER A 127 -44.91 13.87 8.08
C SER A 127 -45.34 13.20 6.76
N LYS A 128 -46.36 13.75 6.10
CA LYS A 128 -46.69 13.33 4.74
C LYS A 128 -45.53 13.64 3.82
N ASP A 129 -45.10 12.70 3.01
CA ASP A 129 -44.17 12.98 1.92
C ASP A 129 -44.82 13.95 0.92
N LEU A 130 -44.49 15.24 1.14
CA LEU A 130 -45.04 16.34 0.30
C LEU A 130 -44.35 16.47 -1.03
N LEU A 131 -43.19 15.82 -1.21
CA LEU A 131 -42.39 15.97 -2.43
C LEU A 131 -42.41 14.73 -3.31
N GLY A 132 -42.71 13.55 -2.76
CA GLY A 132 -42.81 12.27 -3.45
C GLY A 132 -41.56 11.97 -4.28
N LEU A 133 -40.38 12.03 -3.64
CA LEU A 133 -39.10 11.77 -4.30
C LEU A 133 -38.81 10.29 -4.33
N VAL A 134 -38.37 9.79 -5.49
CA VAL A 134 -37.97 8.39 -5.70
C VAL A 134 -36.60 8.37 -6.37
N ALA A 135 -35.66 7.62 -5.81
CA ALA A 135 -34.37 7.34 -6.44
C ALA A 135 -34.55 6.28 -7.53
N GLU A 136 -34.62 6.67 -8.76
CA GLU A 136 -34.81 5.76 -9.90
C GLU A 136 -33.53 4.95 -10.16
N GLN A 137 -32.40 5.64 -10.28
CA GLN A 137 -31.12 5.05 -10.61
C GLN A 137 -29.98 5.83 -9.97
N VAL A 138 -28.94 5.10 -9.57
CA VAL A 138 -27.63 5.66 -9.22
C VAL A 138 -26.58 4.97 -10.07
N LEU A 139 -25.72 5.76 -10.70
CA LEU A 139 -24.59 5.28 -11.50
C LEU A 139 -23.32 5.90 -10.93
N ILE A 140 -22.30 5.09 -10.75
CA ILE A 140 -20.96 5.58 -10.48
C ILE A 140 -20.32 5.86 -11.83
N THR A 141 -20.02 7.12 -12.10
CA THR A 141 -19.46 7.60 -13.36
C THR A 141 -17.94 7.53 -13.36
N ASP A 142 -17.33 7.87 -12.24
CA ASP A 142 -15.89 7.82 -12.04
C ASP A 142 -15.53 7.34 -10.64
N TYR A 143 -14.42 6.63 -10.54
CA TYR A 143 -13.88 6.11 -9.26
C TYR A 143 -12.39 5.86 -9.35
N SER A 144 -11.71 5.84 -8.21
CA SER A 144 -10.30 5.47 -8.11
C SER A 144 -10.12 4.29 -7.15
N LEU A 145 -9.18 3.41 -7.50
CA LEU A 145 -8.87 2.21 -6.75
C LEU A 145 -7.56 2.36 -5.96
N ALA A 146 -7.45 1.65 -4.86
CA ALA A 146 -6.24 1.60 -4.03
C ALA A 146 -4.98 1.20 -4.82
N SER A 147 -5.14 0.41 -5.87
CA SER A 147 -4.07 -0.10 -6.74
C SER A 147 -3.72 0.82 -7.92
N ASP A 148 -4.51 1.85 -8.19
CA ASP A 148 -4.26 2.76 -9.32
C ASP A 148 -2.91 3.47 -9.18
N GLU A 149 -2.29 3.81 -10.32
CA GLU A 149 -0.97 4.46 -10.37
C GLU A 149 0.08 3.75 -9.49
N ASN A 150 0.12 2.42 -9.53
CA ASN A 150 1.02 1.59 -8.74
C ASN A 150 0.82 1.74 -7.21
N GLY A 151 -0.42 1.95 -6.77
CA GLY A 151 -0.76 2.10 -5.35
C GLY A 151 -0.50 3.50 -4.78
N ALA A 152 -0.54 4.53 -5.62
CA ALA A 152 -0.25 5.91 -5.19
C ALA A 152 -1.22 6.42 -4.11
N LEU A 153 -2.51 6.05 -4.18
CA LEU A 153 -3.50 6.41 -3.17
C LEU A 153 -3.25 5.71 -1.83
N LEU A 154 -2.98 4.42 -1.84
CA LEU A 154 -2.58 3.66 -0.66
C LEU A 154 -1.33 4.28 -0.03
N LYS A 155 -0.32 4.57 -0.84
CA LYS A 155 0.92 5.20 -0.39
C LYS A 155 0.69 6.58 0.23
N LYS A 156 -0.21 7.39 -0.36
CA LYS A 156 -0.57 8.70 0.19
C LYS A 156 -1.19 8.56 1.57
N GLN A 157 -2.22 7.72 1.75
CA GLN A 157 -2.85 7.49 3.05
C GLN A 157 -1.85 6.98 4.10
N ALA A 158 -0.99 6.02 3.72
CA ALA A 158 0.07 5.49 4.57
C ALA A 158 1.07 6.57 5.03
N VAL A 159 1.48 7.44 4.11
CA VAL A 159 2.40 8.55 4.39
C VAL A 159 1.74 9.59 5.28
N ASP A 160 0.49 9.94 5.03
CA ASP A 160 -0.25 10.92 5.84
C ASP A 160 -0.42 10.39 7.27
N TYR A 161 -0.80 9.13 7.46
CA TYR A 161 -0.83 8.47 8.77
C TYR A 161 0.52 8.54 9.50
N MET A 162 1.62 8.24 8.82
CA MET A 162 2.95 8.28 9.44
C MET A 162 3.41 9.69 9.79
N LYS A 163 3.06 10.70 8.98
CA LYS A 163 3.37 12.10 9.27
C LYS A 163 2.63 12.61 10.50
N ASP A 164 1.38 12.19 10.66
CA ASP A 164 0.58 12.54 11.84
C ASP A 164 1.13 11.90 13.12
N LEU A 165 1.68 10.68 13.01
CA LEU A 165 2.19 9.93 14.14
C LEU A 165 3.59 10.37 14.61
N TYR A 166 4.54 10.60 13.69
CA TYR A 166 5.97 10.78 13.99
C TYR A 166 6.56 12.11 13.52
N GLY A 167 5.84 12.88 12.72
CA GLY A 167 6.40 14.07 12.08
C GLY A 167 7.43 13.75 10.97
N VAL A 168 7.98 14.81 10.35
CA VAL A 168 8.84 14.69 9.15
C VAL A 168 10.32 14.49 9.47
N SER A 169 10.74 14.67 10.74
CA SER A 169 12.16 14.68 11.13
C SER A 169 12.84 13.32 11.08
N TYR A 170 12.08 12.25 11.29
CA TYR A 170 12.58 10.87 11.36
C TYR A 170 13.24 10.38 10.05
N ALA A 171 12.67 10.74 8.90
CA ALA A 171 13.17 10.33 7.61
C ALA A 171 14.55 10.89 7.21
N LYS A 172 15.00 11.97 7.86
CA LYS A 172 16.27 12.64 7.52
C LYS A 172 17.50 11.89 8.05
N GLU A 173 17.38 11.24 9.19
CA GLU A 173 18.49 10.54 9.83
C GLU A 173 18.90 9.28 9.04
N PHE A 174 17.92 8.53 8.57
CA PHE A 174 18.16 7.35 7.74
C PHE A 174 18.74 7.67 6.37
N LYS A 175 18.36 8.80 5.77
CA LYS A 175 18.96 9.23 4.52
C LYS A 175 20.46 9.44 4.68
N LYS A 176 20.90 9.99 5.80
CA LYS A 176 22.33 10.18 6.08
C LYS A 176 23.08 8.85 6.15
N GLN A 177 22.53 7.83 6.81
CA GLN A 177 23.12 6.49 6.85
C GLN A 177 23.25 5.88 5.46
N LEU A 178 22.21 6.02 4.62
CA LEU A 178 22.24 5.53 3.24
C LEU A 178 23.32 6.25 2.40
N ASP A 179 23.45 7.56 2.56
CA ASP A 179 24.48 8.34 1.87
C ASP A 179 25.90 7.88 2.29
N GLU A 180 26.14 7.59 3.57
CA GLU A 180 27.41 7.04 4.05
C GLU A 180 27.74 5.65 3.46
N VAL A 181 26.73 4.79 3.33
CA VAL A 181 26.88 3.45 2.72
C VAL A 181 27.24 3.56 1.24
N ASN A 182 26.57 4.47 0.52
CA ASN A 182 26.81 4.69 -0.90
C ASN A 182 28.20 5.33 -1.16
N GLU A 183 28.61 6.29 -0.34
CA GLU A 183 29.94 6.93 -0.44
C GLU A 183 31.09 5.93 -0.26
N LYS A 184 30.89 4.92 0.60
CA LYS A 184 31.88 3.85 0.82
C LYS A 184 31.82 2.73 -0.22
N GLY A 185 30.84 2.75 -1.12
CA GLY A 185 30.69 1.75 -2.17
C GLY A 185 30.34 0.34 -1.68
N LEU A 186 29.77 0.20 -0.47
CA LEU A 186 29.50 -1.09 0.18
C LEU A 186 28.57 -2.00 -0.63
N PHE A 187 27.64 -1.43 -1.39
CA PHE A 187 26.72 -2.20 -2.23
C PHE A 187 27.29 -2.61 -3.58
N THR A 188 28.47 -2.10 -3.94
CA THR A 188 29.09 -2.34 -5.25
C THR A 188 30.37 -3.14 -5.18
N LEU A 189 30.97 -3.29 -3.98
CA LEU A 189 32.18 -4.05 -3.77
C LEU A 189 31.88 -5.54 -3.71
N ASP A 190 32.26 -6.27 -4.74
CA ASP A 190 32.12 -7.72 -4.82
C ASP A 190 33.44 -8.40 -4.38
N VAL A 191 33.50 -8.76 -3.09
CA VAL A 191 34.66 -9.45 -2.51
C VAL A 191 34.76 -10.88 -3.04
N SER A 192 33.66 -11.52 -3.39
CA SER A 192 33.69 -12.86 -4.01
C SER A 192 34.34 -12.82 -5.38
N ALA A 193 34.15 -11.73 -6.14
CA ALA A 193 34.83 -11.53 -7.43
C ALA A 193 36.36 -11.32 -7.23
N ILE A 194 36.77 -10.61 -6.18
CA ILE A 194 38.20 -10.43 -5.84
C ILE A 194 38.80 -11.79 -5.47
N GLN A 195 38.13 -12.57 -4.61
CA GLN A 195 38.57 -13.90 -4.24
C GLN A 195 38.69 -14.83 -5.45
N GLY A 196 37.67 -14.85 -6.33
CA GLY A 196 37.67 -15.68 -7.52
C GLY A 196 38.79 -15.31 -8.51
N ALA A 197 39.08 -14.02 -8.71
CA ALA A 197 40.18 -13.56 -9.54
C ALA A 197 41.54 -14.01 -8.97
N SER A 198 41.76 -13.80 -7.67
CA SER A 198 43.00 -14.21 -6.98
C SER A 198 43.18 -15.73 -7.00
N GLN A 199 42.12 -16.49 -6.80
CA GLN A 199 42.16 -17.97 -6.88
C GLN A 199 42.48 -18.43 -8.28
N SER A 200 41.90 -17.81 -9.31
CA SER A 200 42.17 -18.15 -10.71
C SER A 200 43.62 -17.88 -11.09
N GLU A 201 44.25 -16.83 -10.53
CA GLU A 201 45.68 -16.54 -10.72
C GLU A 201 46.53 -17.65 -10.05
N ILE A 202 46.19 -18.03 -8.83
CA ILE A 202 46.87 -19.12 -8.12
C ILE A 202 46.76 -20.44 -8.91
N ASP A 203 45.56 -20.82 -9.34
CA ASP A 203 45.29 -22.09 -10.03
C ASP A 203 45.96 -22.17 -11.43
N SER A 204 46.18 -21.05 -12.08
CA SER A 204 46.84 -20.96 -13.39
C SER A 204 48.37 -20.95 -13.31
N TYR A 205 48.92 -20.71 -12.12
CA TYR A 205 50.36 -20.60 -11.95
C TYR A 205 51.04 -22.00 -11.96
N PRO A 206 52.11 -22.21 -12.79
CA PRO A 206 52.80 -23.50 -12.86
C PRO A 206 53.70 -23.68 -11.63
N LEU A 207 53.23 -24.45 -10.67
CA LEU A 207 54.02 -24.78 -9.49
C LEU A 207 55.25 -25.59 -9.85
N PRO A 208 56.41 -25.32 -9.17
CA PRO A 208 57.64 -26.06 -9.41
C PRO A 208 57.58 -27.46 -8.89
N LYS A 209 58.51 -28.31 -9.34
CA LYS A 209 58.73 -29.64 -8.80
C LYS A 209 59.87 -29.63 -7.82
N LYS A 210 59.74 -30.31 -6.68
CA LYS A 210 60.83 -30.54 -5.73
C LYS A 210 61.40 -31.93 -5.94
N LYS A 211 62.73 -32.00 -5.78
CA LYS A 211 63.42 -33.29 -5.79
C LYS A 211 63.27 -33.90 -4.38
N VAL A 212 62.71 -35.07 -4.29
CA VAL A 212 62.55 -35.88 -3.05
C VAL A 212 63.47 -37.08 -3.15
N THR A 213 64.19 -37.34 -2.10
CA THR A 213 65.05 -38.53 -1.96
C THR A 213 64.45 -39.39 -0.85
N ASP A 214 63.92 -40.55 -1.23
CA ASP A 214 63.38 -41.51 -0.28
C ASP A 214 64.08 -42.87 -0.42
N LYS A 215 63.46 -43.95 0.12
CA LYS A 215 64.04 -45.30 0.10
C LYS A 215 64.09 -45.90 -1.30
N ASP A 216 63.28 -45.37 -2.24
CA ASP A 216 63.18 -45.83 -3.63
C ASP A 216 64.10 -45.01 -4.58
N GLY A 217 64.82 -44.02 -4.05
CA GLY A 217 65.79 -43.17 -4.78
C GLY A 217 65.28 -41.73 -4.97
N ASP A 218 65.98 -41.02 -5.86
CA ASP A 218 65.68 -39.63 -6.23
C ASP A 218 64.51 -39.60 -7.22
N HIS A 219 63.43 -38.87 -6.85
CA HIS A 219 62.29 -38.62 -7.78
C HIS A 219 61.79 -37.17 -7.67
N TRP A 220 61.03 -36.71 -8.64
CA TRP A 220 60.46 -35.36 -8.68
C TRP A 220 58.98 -35.43 -8.28
N GLU A 221 58.60 -34.68 -7.23
CA GLU A 221 57.20 -34.51 -6.83
C GLU A 221 56.73 -33.09 -7.15
N ASP A 222 55.45 -32.97 -7.53
CA ASP A 222 54.82 -31.69 -7.66
C ASP A 222 54.70 -31.00 -6.29
N VAL A 223 55.11 -29.77 -6.21
CA VAL A 223 54.91 -28.98 -4.99
C VAL A 223 53.43 -28.66 -4.87
N ARG A 224 52.84 -28.79 -3.67
CA ARG A 224 51.48 -28.41 -3.38
C ARG A 224 51.47 -27.05 -2.72
N LEU A 225 50.48 -26.26 -3.09
CA LEU A 225 50.18 -25.01 -2.40
C LEU A 225 49.05 -25.32 -1.39
N ASP A 226 49.37 -25.30 -0.11
CA ASP A 226 48.40 -25.52 0.95
C ASP A 226 48.00 -24.14 1.53
N ASN A 227 47.02 -23.49 0.88
CA ASN A 227 46.51 -22.22 1.34
C ASN A 227 45.39 -22.47 2.36
N PRO A 228 45.57 -22.07 3.65
CA PRO A 228 44.57 -22.32 4.68
C PRO A 228 43.25 -21.56 4.44
N ALA A 229 43.28 -20.50 3.65
CA ALA A 229 42.08 -19.75 3.24
C ALA A 229 41.10 -20.57 2.39
N ASP A 230 41.59 -21.61 1.69
CA ASP A 230 40.76 -22.44 0.80
C ASP A 230 39.65 -23.18 1.57
N ALA A 231 39.92 -23.60 2.78
CA ALA A 231 38.93 -24.26 3.66
C ALA A 231 37.75 -23.33 3.98
N VAL A 232 38.02 -22.05 4.25
CA VAL A 232 37.00 -21.05 4.53
C VAL A 232 36.25 -20.67 3.24
N ASN A 233 36.99 -20.41 2.15
CA ASN A 233 36.41 -20.03 0.87
C ASN A 233 35.52 -21.14 0.26
N ALA A 234 35.79 -22.43 0.51
CA ALA A 234 34.96 -23.54 0.08
C ALA A 234 33.57 -23.59 0.74
N THR A 235 33.38 -22.90 1.86
CA THR A 235 32.10 -22.85 2.57
C THR A 235 31.21 -21.69 2.14
N ARG A 236 31.66 -20.84 1.22
CA ARG A 236 30.88 -19.71 0.71
C ARG A 236 29.55 -20.18 0.14
N GLY A 237 28.46 -19.49 0.51
CA GLY A 237 27.10 -19.83 0.07
C GLY A 237 26.42 -20.95 0.86
N ILE A 238 27.07 -21.54 1.88
CA ILE A 238 26.42 -22.53 2.76
C ILE A 238 25.60 -21.79 3.82
N ILE A 239 24.32 -21.56 3.52
CA ILE A 239 23.42 -20.77 4.39
C ILE A 239 23.17 -21.45 5.74
N SER A 240 23.25 -22.78 5.82
CA SER A 240 23.09 -23.50 7.09
C SER A 240 24.16 -23.16 8.14
N LEU A 241 25.30 -22.60 7.72
CA LEU A 241 26.32 -22.09 8.65
C LEU A 241 25.91 -20.80 9.36
N VAL A 242 24.94 -20.09 8.79
CA VAL A 242 24.49 -18.78 9.29
C VAL A 242 23.23 -18.90 10.13
N LEU A 243 22.37 -19.89 9.82
CA LEU A 243 21.12 -20.08 10.51
C LEU A 243 21.31 -20.64 11.92
N PRO A 244 20.65 -20.08 12.94
CA PRO A 244 20.68 -20.63 14.29
C PRO A 244 20.17 -22.07 14.33
N ALA A 245 20.88 -22.95 15.03
CA ALA A 245 20.63 -24.40 15.00
C ALA A 245 19.27 -24.82 15.60
N GLU A 246 18.73 -24.02 16.53
CA GLU A 246 17.52 -24.36 17.30
C GLU A 246 16.27 -23.56 16.86
N THR A 247 16.38 -22.71 15.87
CA THR A 247 15.25 -21.84 15.45
C THR A 247 14.38 -22.55 14.40
N GLU A 248 13.10 -22.68 14.71
CA GLU A 248 12.11 -23.18 13.75
C GLU A 248 11.87 -22.14 12.66
N ILE A 249 12.33 -22.45 11.44
CA ILE A 249 12.19 -21.59 10.27
C ILE A 249 10.84 -21.84 9.63
N SER A 250 10.10 -20.76 9.33
CA SER A 250 8.84 -20.86 8.60
C SER A 250 9.04 -21.43 7.19
N THR A 251 8.22 -22.42 6.85
CA THR A 251 8.12 -23.00 5.51
C THR A 251 6.86 -22.53 4.78
N ALA A 252 6.18 -21.53 5.29
CA ALA A 252 4.98 -20.97 4.68
C ALA A 252 5.27 -20.52 3.25
N ALA A 253 4.31 -20.76 2.36
CA ALA A 253 4.47 -20.48 0.94
C ALA A 253 3.15 -20.02 0.32
N ILE A 254 3.26 -19.12 -0.66
CA ILE A 254 2.14 -18.55 -1.41
C ILE A 254 2.25 -18.87 -2.89
N ASN A 255 1.13 -18.74 -3.60
CA ASN A 255 1.13 -18.65 -5.05
C ASN A 255 1.04 -17.16 -5.46
N PRO A 256 2.12 -16.53 -5.96
CA PRO A 256 2.13 -15.12 -6.31
C PRO A 256 1.06 -14.72 -7.34
N SER A 257 0.61 -15.68 -8.19
CA SER A 257 -0.44 -15.42 -9.19
C SER A 257 -1.82 -15.09 -8.57
N ASN A 258 -2.02 -15.40 -7.31
CA ASN A 258 -3.27 -15.10 -6.60
C ASN A 258 -3.35 -13.66 -6.11
N TYR A 259 -2.24 -12.93 -6.16
CA TYR A 259 -2.08 -11.60 -5.59
C TYR A 259 -1.85 -10.54 -6.65
N LEU A 260 -1.97 -9.29 -6.27
CA LEU A 260 -1.95 -8.13 -7.14
C LEU A 260 -0.71 -8.06 -8.05
N SER A 261 0.48 -8.40 -7.54
CA SER A 261 1.72 -8.37 -8.35
C SER A 261 1.80 -9.45 -9.43
N GLY A 262 1.01 -10.51 -9.33
CA GLY A 262 1.06 -11.67 -10.21
C GLY A 262 -0.17 -11.88 -11.09
N ARG A 263 -1.20 -11.02 -10.97
CA ARG A 263 -2.44 -11.10 -11.76
C ARG A 263 -2.72 -9.82 -12.53
N ASN A 264 -3.66 -9.90 -13.48
CA ASN A 264 -4.24 -8.70 -14.08
C ASN A 264 -5.12 -7.99 -13.05
N CYS A 265 -4.84 -6.72 -12.79
CA CYS A 265 -5.56 -5.89 -11.83
C CYS A 265 -6.67 -5.09 -12.51
N ASN A 266 -7.73 -4.82 -11.76
CA ASN A 266 -8.70 -3.81 -12.15
C ASN A 266 -8.06 -2.43 -12.09
N THR A 267 -8.56 -1.52 -12.91
CA THR A 267 -8.17 -0.11 -12.93
C THR A 267 -9.41 0.75 -12.75
N GLY A 268 -9.27 1.81 -11.99
CA GLY A 268 -10.30 2.83 -11.88
C GLY A 268 -10.48 3.62 -13.16
N SER A 269 -11.50 4.46 -13.21
CA SER A 269 -11.79 5.30 -14.37
C SER A 269 -10.98 6.60 -14.41
N GLY A 270 -10.18 6.86 -13.36
CA GLY A 270 -9.19 7.94 -13.35
C GLY A 270 -9.71 9.28 -12.83
N LEU A 271 -10.13 9.35 -11.58
CA LEU A 271 -10.22 10.64 -10.86
C LEU A 271 -8.81 11.20 -10.67
N ALA A 272 -8.31 11.87 -11.70
CA ALA A 272 -6.97 12.42 -11.75
C ALA A 272 -6.77 13.53 -10.71
N GLY A 273 -5.58 13.58 -10.10
CA GLY A 273 -5.04 14.78 -9.44
C GLY A 273 -4.88 14.74 -7.93
N ARG A 274 -5.24 13.65 -7.24
CA ARG A 274 -5.14 13.57 -5.76
C ARG A 274 -3.87 12.89 -5.24
N THR A 275 -3.00 12.40 -6.13
CA THR A 275 -1.84 11.54 -5.83
C THR A 275 -0.50 12.24 -5.81
N ALA A 276 -0.45 13.54 -5.59
CA ALA A 276 0.81 14.29 -5.59
C ALA A 276 1.71 13.91 -4.39
N LEU A 277 2.50 12.84 -4.56
CA LEU A 277 3.54 12.43 -3.62
C LEU A 277 4.81 13.27 -3.84
N LYS A 278 5.45 13.66 -2.73
CA LYS A 278 6.75 14.35 -2.76
C LYS A 278 7.88 13.33 -2.70
N SER A 279 9.05 13.68 -3.20
CA SER A 279 10.25 12.82 -3.08
C SER A 279 10.63 12.51 -1.62
N THR A 280 10.21 13.37 -0.68
CA THR A 280 10.40 13.17 0.76
C THR A 280 9.45 12.15 1.37
N ASP A 281 8.44 11.70 0.65
CA ASP A 281 7.41 10.78 1.16
C ASP A 281 7.85 9.31 1.05
N GLU A 282 8.80 9.01 0.15
CA GLU A 282 9.33 7.66 -0.01
C GLU A 282 9.95 7.06 1.26
N PRO A 283 10.85 7.77 1.97
CA PRO A 283 11.38 7.28 3.24
C PRO A 283 10.30 7.09 4.31
N VAL A 284 9.29 7.96 4.34
CA VAL A 284 8.16 7.84 5.29
C VAL A 284 7.32 6.60 4.99
N PHE A 285 7.09 6.31 3.71
CA PHE A 285 6.40 5.09 3.28
C PHE A 285 7.20 3.82 3.63
N ASN A 286 8.52 3.85 3.52
CA ASN A 286 9.37 2.73 3.94
C ASN A 286 9.20 2.42 5.43
N GLU A 287 9.14 3.44 6.29
CA GLU A 287 8.88 3.25 7.73
C GLU A 287 7.48 2.70 8.00
N TYR A 288 6.50 3.10 7.20
CA TYR A 288 5.17 2.51 7.28
C TYR A 288 5.18 1.01 6.95
N ILE A 289 5.86 0.62 5.87
CA ILE A 289 6.03 -0.79 5.49
C ILE A 289 6.69 -1.57 6.62
N LEU A 290 7.81 -1.07 7.17
CA LEU A 290 8.53 -1.70 8.29
C LEU A 290 7.65 -1.86 9.53
N LYS A 291 6.82 -0.88 9.83
CA LYS A 291 5.92 -0.91 10.99
C LYS A 291 4.78 -1.93 10.83
N LYS A 292 4.30 -2.12 9.59
CA LYS A 292 3.11 -2.93 9.30
C LYS A 292 3.42 -4.37 8.90
N SER A 293 4.67 -4.66 8.55
CA SER A 293 5.08 -5.98 8.06
C SER A 293 5.92 -6.73 9.09
N GLY A 294 5.64 -8.02 9.24
CA GLY A 294 6.48 -8.93 10.01
C GLY A 294 7.81 -9.23 9.31
N ASN A 295 8.81 -9.67 10.07
CA ASN A 295 10.11 -10.11 9.57
C ASN A 295 10.62 -11.31 10.35
N TYR A 296 11.77 -11.85 9.98
CA TYR A 296 12.35 -13.01 10.67
C TYR A 296 12.54 -12.79 12.19
N ALA A 297 13.00 -11.60 12.62
CA ALA A 297 13.20 -11.27 14.03
C ALA A 297 11.87 -11.06 14.78
N PHE A 298 10.83 -10.59 14.08
CA PHE A 298 9.49 -10.32 14.60
C PHE A 298 8.44 -10.90 13.64
N PRO A 299 8.24 -12.24 13.64
CA PRO A 299 7.33 -12.90 12.71
C PRO A 299 5.88 -12.52 12.99
N LYS A 300 5.06 -12.49 11.94
CA LYS A 300 3.63 -12.22 12.04
C LYS A 300 2.82 -13.51 12.01
N ASP A 301 2.19 -13.87 13.12
CA ASP A 301 1.53 -15.17 13.27
C ASP A 301 0.23 -15.30 12.47
N ASN A 302 -0.49 -14.21 12.26
CA ASN A 302 -1.78 -14.20 11.56
C ASN A 302 -1.67 -13.91 10.05
N SER A 303 -0.46 -13.91 9.48
CA SER A 303 -0.21 -13.73 8.06
C SER A 303 -0.06 -15.07 7.33
N GLU A 304 -0.20 -15.05 6.00
CA GLU A 304 0.06 -16.19 5.14
C GLU A 304 1.56 -16.45 5.01
N LEU A 305 2.39 -15.40 5.02
CA LEU A 305 3.84 -15.42 5.17
C LEU A 305 4.21 -14.80 6.53
N LYS A 306 5.12 -15.43 7.27
CA LYS A 306 5.61 -14.88 8.53
C LYS A 306 6.68 -13.82 8.35
N TYR A 307 7.45 -13.91 7.25
CA TYR A 307 8.58 -13.04 6.91
C TYR A 307 8.20 -12.10 5.76
N GLU A 308 7.25 -11.20 6.03
CA GLU A 308 6.66 -10.30 5.03
C GLU A 308 7.66 -9.30 4.47
N MET A 309 8.57 -8.80 5.32
CA MET A 309 9.60 -7.86 4.89
C MET A 309 10.57 -8.50 3.88
N GLU A 310 11.00 -9.72 4.15
CA GLU A 310 11.87 -10.49 3.26
C GLU A 310 11.15 -10.78 1.95
N TYR A 311 9.84 -11.04 2.00
CA TYR A 311 9.01 -11.14 0.78
C TYR A 311 8.95 -9.83 0.00
N ILE A 312 8.75 -8.70 0.65
CA ILE A 312 8.71 -7.39 -0.01
C ILE A 312 10.04 -7.11 -0.70
N LEU A 313 11.16 -7.47 -0.08
CA LEU A 313 12.49 -7.29 -0.65
C LEU A 313 12.78 -8.23 -1.82
N HIS A 314 12.43 -9.52 -1.73
CA HIS A 314 12.87 -10.53 -2.69
C HIS A 314 11.76 -11.10 -3.57
N GLY A 315 10.50 -11.18 -3.10
CA GLY A 315 9.33 -11.63 -3.87
C GLY A 315 9.35 -13.11 -4.23
N LYS A 316 10.02 -13.95 -3.42
CA LYS A 316 9.99 -15.41 -3.60
C LYS A 316 8.69 -15.97 -3.05
N SER A 317 8.32 -17.17 -3.49
CA SER A 317 7.05 -17.81 -3.11
C SER A 317 7.02 -18.37 -1.69
N SER A 318 8.16 -18.54 -1.03
CA SER A 318 8.22 -19.11 0.32
C SER A 318 9.04 -18.26 1.28
N ASP A 319 8.70 -18.33 2.57
CA ASP A 319 9.43 -17.65 3.65
C ASP A 319 10.90 -18.06 3.67
N ILE A 320 11.19 -19.35 3.55
CA ILE A 320 12.55 -19.85 3.57
C ILE A 320 13.39 -19.32 2.41
N ASP A 321 12.82 -19.20 1.20
CA ASP A 321 13.57 -18.69 0.04
C ASP A 321 13.78 -17.17 0.13
N ASN A 322 12.82 -16.44 0.69
CA ASN A 322 12.97 -15.02 0.98
C ASN A 322 14.05 -14.78 2.04
N LEU A 323 14.03 -15.54 3.14
CA LEU A 323 15.05 -15.46 4.18
C LEU A 323 16.45 -15.79 3.66
N LYS A 324 16.60 -16.86 2.85
CA LYS A 324 17.87 -17.20 2.21
C LYS A 324 18.41 -16.06 1.34
N ALA A 325 17.54 -15.42 0.56
CA ALA A 325 17.94 -14.28 -0.26
C ALA A 325 18.37 -13.08 0.58
N THR A 326 17.69 -12.82 1.70
CA THR A 326 18.06 -11.78 2.67
C THR A 326 19.41 -12.08 3.32
N ILE A 327 19.63 -13.29 3.78
CA ILE A 327 20.91 -13.73 4.36
C ILE A 327 22.06 -13.56 3.35
N THR A 328 21.84 -13.95 2.10
CA THR A 328 22.84 -13.79 1.03
C THR A 328 23.19 -12.31 0.84
N GLN A 329 22.18 -11.44 0.85
CA GLN A 329 22.39 -9.99 0.71
C GLN A 329 23.08 -9.39 1.93
N LEU A 330 22.76 -9.86 3.15
CA LEU A 330 23.46 -9.47 4.38
C LEU A 330 24.92 -9.90 4.36
N LEU A 331 25.21 -11.14 3.99
CA LEU A 331 26.59 -11.63 3.87
C LEU A 331 27.38 -10.77 2.88
N PHE A 332 26.83 -10.48 1.72
CA PHE A 332 27.48 -9.62 0.73
C PHE A 332 27.84 -8.24 1.29
N LEU A 333 26.89 -7.57 1.95
CA LEU A 333 27.12 -6.25 2.55
C LEU A 333 28.15 -6.31 3.70
N ARG A 334 28.04 -7.31 4.57
CA ARG A 334 28.96 -7.48 5.70
C ARG A 334 30.36 -7.80 5.22
N GLU A 335 30.49 -8.66 4.22
CA GLU A 335 31.76 -9.03 3.64
C GLU A 335 32.47 -7.81 3.00
N ALA A 336 31.73 -6.99 2.25
CA ALA A 336 32.27 -5.75 1.70
C ALA A 336 32.78 -4.81 2.82
N SER A 337 31.96 -4.61 3.87
CA SER A 337 32.33 -3.77 5.01
C SER A 337 33.56 -4.30 5.77
N ASN A 338 33.59 -5.60 6.05
CA ASN A 338 34.66 -6.27 6.77
C ASN A 338 35.97 -6.28 5.95
N TYR A 339 35.89 -6.49 4.63
CA TYR A 339 37.04 -6.44 3.74
C TYR A 339 37.66 -5.04 3.70
N ILE A 340 36.83 -3.99 3.59
CA ILE A 340 37.32 -2.59 3.63
C ILE A 340 38.02 -2.30 4.95
N PHE A 341 37.47 -2.76 6.08
CA PHE A 341 38.07 -2.58 7.39
C PHE A 341 39.42 -3.30 7.48
N LEU A 342 39.52 -4.54 7.01
CA LEU A 342 40.77 -5.29 6.97
C LEU A 342 41.84 -4.57 6.15
N CYS A 343 41.50 -4.13 4.95
CA CYS A 343 42.41 -3.41 4.04
C CYS A 343 42.84 -2.05 4.59
N ALA A 344 42.02 -1.41 5.41
CA ALA A 344 42.33 -0.14 6.07
C ALA A 344 43.22 -0.31 7.31
N SER A 345 43.35 -1.52 7.85
CA SER A 345 44.18 -1.83 9.04
C SER A 345 45.60 -2.29 8.65
N PRO A 346 46.65 -1.48 8.86
CA PRO A 346 48.02 -1.87 8.54
C PRO A 346 48.46 -3.12 9.26
N GLN A 347 48.01 -3.31 10.54
CA GLN A 347 48.35 -4.48 11.35
C GLN A 347 47.77 -5.75 10.71
N ARG A 348 46.45 -5.78 10.40
CA ARG A 348 45.79 -6.96 9.82
C ARG A 348 46.29 -7.29 8.42
N CYS A 349 46.56 -6.26 7.61
CA CYS A 349 47.24 -6.45 6.34
C CYS A 349 48.62 -7.09 6.48
N SER A 350 49.39 -6.70 7.49
CA SER A 350 50.70 -7.29 7.77
C SER A 350 50.58 -8.75 8.26
N GLU A 351 49.62 -9.06 9.12
CA GLU A 351 49.35 -10.43 9.57
C GLU A 351 48.99 -11.36 8.37
N ALA A 352 48.10 -10.92 7.50
CA ALA A 352 47.77 -11.65 6.28
C ALA A 352 48.95 -11.79 5.30
N GLU A 353 49.80 -10.77 5.23
CA GLU A 353 51.00 -10.77 4.39
C GLU A 353 52.04 -11.76 4.89
N ILE A 354 52.30 -11.84 6.23
CA ILE A 354 53.22 -12.81 6.85
C ILE A 354 52.76 -14.24 6.57
N LEU A 355 51.44 -14.52 6.69
CA LEU A 355 50.90 -15.82 6.39
C LEU A 355 51.04 -16.16 4.89
N ALA A 356 50.77 -15.21 4.01
CA ALA A 356 50.91 -15.38 2.57
C ALA A 356 52.38 -15.60 2.14
N ASP A 357 53.32 -14.90 2.79
CA ASP A 357 54.77 -15.16 2.60
C ASP A 357 55.11 -16.60 2.98
N SER A 358 54.63 -17.06 4.13
CA SER A 358 54.90 -18.43 4.60
C SER A 358 54.39 -19.49 3.64
N VAL A 359 53.15 -19.32 3.12
CA VAL A 359 52.51 -20.24 2.19
C VAL A 359 53.20 -20.22 0.79
N SER A 360 53.52 -19.04 0.26
CA SER A 360 54.16 -18.88 -1.02
C SER A 360 55.64 -19.41 -1.04
N LEU A 361 56.36 -19.21 0.06
CA LEU A 361 57.72 -19.76 0.22
C LEU A 361 57.69 -21.28 0.38
N ALA A 362 56.73 -21.85 1.13
CA ALA A 362 56.55 -23.30 1.24
C ALA A 362 56.22 -23.94 -0.13
N ALA A 363 55.48 -23.24 -0.98
CA ALA A 363 55.22 -23.65 -2.37
C ALA A 363 56.35 -23.33 -3.33
N LEU A 364 57.48 -22.79 -2.88
CA LEU A 364 58.58 -22.35 -3.72
C LEU A 364 58.17 -21.37 -4.84
N SER A 365 57.16 -20.56 -4.60
CA SER A 365 56.52 -19.68 -5.56
C SER A 365 56.20 -18.31 -4.94
N PRO A 366 57.27 -17.50 -4.61
CA PRO A 366 57.12 -16.21 -3.95
C PRO A 366 56.29 -15.20 -4.78
N GLU A 367 56.14 -15.40 -6.07
CA GLU A 367 55.31 -14.57 -6.95
C GLU A 367 53.82 -14.66 -6.63
N LEU A 368 53.40 -15.76 -5.98
CA LEU A 368 52.02 -15.99 -5.54
C LEU A 368 51.66 -15.30 -4.22
N LYS A 369 52.59 -14.59 -3.60
CA LYS A 369 52.34 -13.92 -2.30
C LYS A 369 51.13 -13.01 -2.33
N GLU A 370 51.04 -12.12 -3.29
CA GLU A 370 49.92 -11.16 -3.34
C GLU A 370 48.54 -11.81 -3.62
N PRO A 371 48.34 -12.71 -4.59
CA PRO A 371 47.08 -13.42 -4.75
C PRO A 371 46.74 -14.28 -3.52
N ILE A 372 47.68 -14.93 -2.87
CA ILE A 372 47.43 -15.67 -1.62
C ILE A 372 46.97 -14.72 -0.50
N LYS A 373 47.64 -13.56 -0.33
CA LYS A 373 47.23 -12.54 0.64
C LYS A 373 45.80 -12.09 0.42
N GLN A 374 45.39 -11.85 -0.85
CA GLN A 374 44.01 -11.46 -1.17
C GLN A 374 43.02 -12.57 -0.80
N THR A 375 43.30 -13.84 -1.09
CA THR A 375 42.42 -14.96 -0.71
C THR A 375 42.28 -15.08 0.81
N ILE A 376 43.34 -14.82 1.59
CA ILE A 376 43.34 -14.81 3.06
C ILE A 376 42.47 -13.66 3.57
N LEU A 377 42.64 -12.44 3.05
CA LEU A 377 41.81 -11.29 3.45
C LEU A 377 40.32 -11.50 3.13
N CYS A 378 40.01 -12.06 1.96
CA CYS A 378 38.66 -12.42 1.60
C CYS A 378 38.05 -13.51 2.52
N ALA A 379 38.84 -14.54 2.86
CA ALA A 379 38.41 -15.58 3.79
C ALA A 379 38.15 -15.03 5.20
N TRP A 380 39.02 -14.14 5.67
CA TRP A 380 38.86 -13.50 6.97
C TRP A 380 37.62 -12.60 7.02
N ALA A 381 37.41 -11.77 5.99
CA ALA A 381 36.21 -10.96 5.85
C ALA A 381 34.94 -11.80 5.82
N TYR A 382 34.96 -12.94 5.12
CA TYR A 382 33.81 -13.85 5.04
C TYR A 382 33.50 -14.53 6.39
N ALA A 383 34.50 -15.07 7.07
CA ALA A 383 34.33 -15.69 8.41
C ALA A 383 33.70 -14.70 9.39
N GLU A 384 34.23 -13.48 9.45
CA GLU A 384 33.68 -12.40 10.25
C GLU A 384 32.23 -12.04 9.85
N SER A 385 31.90 -12.09 8.54
CA SER A 385 30.55 -11.81 8.05
C SER A 385 29.54 -12.89 8.44
N VAL A 386 29.98 -14.15 8.50
CA VAL A 386 29.13 -15.24 9.00
C VAL A 386 28.81 -15.03 10.48
N TYR A 387 29.77 -14.64 11.29
CA TYR A 387 29.54 -14.26 12.70
C TYR A 387 28.55 -13.10 12.81
N ASP A 388 28.77 -12.05 12.04
CA ASP A 388 27.90 -10.86 12.03
C ASP A 388 26.45 -11.21 11.74
N VAL A 389 26.21 -12.00 10.69
CA VAL A 389 24.84 -12.34 10.28
C VAL A 389 24.21 -13.32 11.28
N ARG A 390 24.95 -14.28 11.84
CA ARG A 390 24.45 -15.10 12.96
C ARG A 390 23.97 -14.21 14.11
N LYS A 391 24.82 -13.28 14.57
CA LYS A 391 24.51 -12.37 15.66
C LYS A 391 23.27 -11.53 15.38
N LEU A 392 23.10 -11.03 14.15
CA LEU A 392 21.89 -10.30 13.73
C LEU A 392 20.64 -11.17 13.78
N LEU A 393 20.72 -12.42 13.30
CA LEU A 393 19.59 -13.36 13.30
C LEU A 393 19.18 -13.82 14.70
N GLU A 394 20.10 -13.78 15.66
CA GLU A 394 19.86 -14.08 17.08
C GLU A 394 19.44 -12.82 17.89
N GLY A 395 19.20 -11.69 17.22
CA GLY A 395 18.70 -10.45 17.83
C GLY A 395 19.78 -9.51 18.34
N GLY A 396 21.05 -9.76 18.03
CA GLY A 396 22.16 -8.87 18.37
C GLY A 396 22.27 -7.67 17.44
N LYS A 397 23.27 -6.81 17.72
CA LYS A 397 23.54 -5.60 16.93
C LYS A 397 24.96 -5.63 16.38
N ILE A 398 25.11 -5.14 15.16
CA ILE A 398 26.39 -5.04 14.45
C ILE A 398 26.51 -3.63 13.85
N PRO A 399 27.62 -2.91 14.09
CA PRO A 399 27.84 -1.62 13.46
C PRO A 399 28.04 -1.79 11.95
N LEU A 400 27.57 -0.83 11.16
CA LEU A 400 27.73 -0.87 9.71
C LEU A 400 29.21 -0.99 9.29
N MET A 401 30.07 -0.19 9.90
CA MET A 401 31.54 -0.32 9.81
C MET A 401 32.07 -0.74 11.17
N LYS A 402 32.90 -1.76 11.17
CA LYS A 402 33.54 -2.24 12.39
C LYS A 402 34.74 -1.37 12.77
N ASP A 403 35.09 -1.50 14.03
CA ASP A 403 36.35 -1.06 14.66
C ASP A 403 37.06 -2.24 15.34
N ASP A 404 38.18 -1.97 16.00
CA ASP A 404 38.92 -3.01 16.67
C ASP A 404 38.18 -3.65 17.85
N GLU A 405 37.25 -2.93 18.48
CA GLU A 405 36.47 -3.42 19.63
C GLU A 405 35.30 -4.33 19.17
N SER A 406 34.74 -4.07 18.01
CA SER A 406 33.64 -4.85 17.44
C SER A 406 34.09 -6.01 16.56
N TRP A 407 35.38 -6.12 16.25
CA TRP A 407 35.96 -7.20 15.45
C TRP A 407 36.13 -8.48 16.28
N HIS A 408 35.62 -9.62 15.80
CA HIS A 408 35.57 -10.86 16.59
C HIS A 408 36.73 -11.80 16.29
N TYR A 409 36.98 -12.16 15.03
CA TYR A 409 37.99 -13.18 14.70
C TYR A 409 39.40 -12.62 14.51
N SER A 410 40.39 -13.20 15.23
CA SER A 410 41.78 -13.09 14.83
C SER A 410 42.06 -13.91 13.57
N LEU A 411 43.22 -13.70 12.94
CA LEU A 411 43.65 -14.48 11.78
C LEU A 411 43.65 -15.98 12.05
N ASP A 412 44.13 -16.39 13.27
CA ASP A 412 44.20 -17.78 13.66
C ASP A 412 42.85 -18.39 14.01
N SER A 413 41.97 -17.64 14.67
CA SER A 413 40.65 -18.13 15.12
C SER A 413 39.65 -18.21 13.98
N MET A 414 39.82 -17.45 12.87
CA MET A 414 38.87 -17.48 11.75
C MET A 414 38.70 -18.87 11.12
N PHE A 415 39.69 -19.76 11.22
CA PHE A 415 39.61 -21.11 10.66
C PHE A 415 38.63 -22.03 11.41
N GLY A 416 38.27 -21.68 12.65
CA GLY A 416 37.29 -22.39 13.48
C GLY A 416 35.83 -21.86 13.35
N TYR A 417 35.61 -20.79 12.63
CA TYR A 417 34.34 -20.03 12.59
C TYR A 417 33.09 -20.87 12.39
N ALA A 418 33.20 -21.97 11.63
CA ALA A 418 32.04 -22.80 11.29
C ALA A 418 31.49 -23.60 12.50
N THR A 419 32.29 -23.81 13.54
CA THR A 419 31.96 -24.59 14.72
C THR A 419 31.89 -23.75 16.02
N ASP A 420 32.21 -22.45 15.94
CA ASP A 420 32.16 -21.57 17.10
C ASP A 420 30.71 -21.37 17.58
N ALA A 421 30.53 -21.52 18.90
CA ALA A 421 29.29 -21.17 19.56
C ALA A 421 29.19 -19.64 19.69
N MET A 422 27.97 -19.11 19.57
CA MET A 422 27.72 -17.69 19.81
C MET A 422 27.84 -17.36 21.29
N GLU A 423 28.30 -16.16 21.61
CA GLU A 423 28.34 -15.66 22.99
C GLU A 423 26.93 -15.51 23.56
N GLU A 424 26.73 -15.81 24.85
CA GLU A 424 25.43 -15.73 25.53
C GLU A 424 24.85 -14.30 25.61
N ASP A 425 25.69 -13.25 25.62
CA ASP A 425 25.24 -11.85 25.71
C ASP A 425 25.22 -11.15 24.36
N LEU A 426 24.14 -11.38 23.63
CA LEU A 426 23.88 -10.77 22.30
C LEU A 426 23.40 -9.33 22.39
N SER A 427 22.92 -8.87 23.56
CA SER A 427 22.29 -7.56 23.74
C SER A 427 23.27 -6.40 23.88
N ALA A 428 24.52 -6.66 24.21
CA ALA A 428 25.57 -5.67 24.43
C ALA A 428 26.31 -5.34 23.13
N GLY A 429 25.80 -4.39 22.35
CA GLY A 429 26.50 -3.89 21.14
C GLY A 429 25.96 -2.56 20.68
N ALA A 430 26.86 -1.64 20.36
CA ALA A 430 26.51 -0.46 19.55
C ALA A 430 26.37 -0.91 18.10
N GLY A 431 25.30 -0.47 17.39
CA GLY A 431 25.15 -0.80 15.98
C GLY A 431 23.71 -0.95 15.58
N MET A 432 23.53 -1.51 14.40
CA MET A 432 22.25 -1.77 13.75
C MET A 432 21.76 -3.18 14.04
N ASP A 433 20.49 -3.33 14.32
CA ASP A 433 19.85 -4.64 14.41
C ASP A 433 19.40 -5.17 13.03
N TYR A 434 18.83 -6.36 13.01
CA TYR A 434 18.34 -6.99 11.78
C TYR A 434 17.33 -6.10 11.03
N THR A 435 16.40 -5.47 11.74
CA THR A 435 15.37 -4.59 11.15
C THR A 435 16.00 -3.33 10.53
N ASP A 436 17.04 -2.80 11.15
CA ASP A 436 17.78 -1.64 10.61
C ASP A 436 18.47 -1.99 9.27
N TYR A 437 19.02 -3.20 9.14
CA TYR A 437 19.55 -3.68 7.86
C TYR A 437 18.46 -3.87 6.81
N LEU A 438 17.29 -4.40 7.17
CA LEU A 438 16.14 -4.47 6.25
C LEU A 438 15.69 -3.07 5.79
N ARG A 439 15.72 -2.08 6.68
CA ARG A 439 15.44 -0.67 6.36
C ARG A 439 16.37 -0.14 5.27
N LEU A 440 17.67 -0.40 5.37
CA LEU A 440 18.64 -0.01 4.32
C LEU A 440 18.28 -0.64 2.97
N TYR A 441 17.97 -1.93 2.94
CA TYR A 441 17.60 -2.62 1.70
C TYR A 441 16.30 -2.11 1.11
N LEU A 442 15.31 -1.77 1.96
CA LEU A 442 14.05 -1.21 1.53
C LEU A 442 14.21 0.17 0.87
N MET A 443 15.16 0.98 1.35
CA MET A 443 15.51 2.27 0.74
C MET A 443 16.10 2.11 -0.66
N LEU A 444 16.84 1.05 -0.91
CA LEU A 444 17.46 0.75 -2.21
C LEU A 444 16.48 0.07 -3.18
N LYS A 445 15.40 -0.49 -2.65
CA LYS A 445 14.45 -1.23 -3.47
C LYS A 445 13.62 -0.29 -4.33
N ASP A 446 13.42 -0.68 -5.59
CA ASP A 446 12.52 0.03 -6.51
C ASP A 446 11.14 0.26 -5.88
N SER A 447 10.67 1.51 -6.00
CA SER A 447 9.44 1.96 -5.34
C SER A 447 8.19 1.22 -5.83
N GLU A 448 8.09 0.95 -7.13
CA GLU A 448 6.95 0.24 -7.71
C GLU A 448 6.92 -1.22 -7.27
N ILE A 449 8.07 -1.88 -7.32
CA ILE A 449 8.19 -3.30 -6.95
C ILE A 449 7.82 -3.50 -5.48
N LYS A 450 8.39 -2.72 -4.56
CA LYS A 450 8.09 -2.86 -3.13
C LYS A 450 6.65 -2.51 -2.80
N THR A 451 6.08 -1.49 -3.44
CA THR A 451 4.68 -1.10 -3.23
C THR A 451 3.73 -2.22 -3.68
N LYS A 452 3.95 -2.81 -4.86
CA LYS A 452 3.15 -3.94 -5.34
C LYS A 452 3.23 -5.16 -4.42
N ARG A 453 4.42 -5.48 -3.92
CA ARG A 453 4.59 -6.59 -2.98
C ARG A 453 3.99 -6.30 -1.61
N PHE A 454 4.10 -5.07 -1.13
CA PHE A 454 3.41 -4.64 0.08
C PHE A 454 1.89 -4.74 -0.06
N MET A 455 1.33 -4.34 -1.20
CA MET A 455 -0.10 -4.55 -1.49
C MET A 455 -0.50 -6.04 -1.48
N ASN A 456 0.39 -6.96 -1.90
CA ASN A 456 0.15 -8.38 -1.74
C ASN A 456 0.07 -8.79 -0.27
N VAL A 457 0.97 -8.26 0.58
CA VAL A 457 0.96 -8.51 2.04
C VAL A 457 -0.36 -8.05 2.65
N VAL A 458 -0.81 -6.85 2.32
CA VAL A 458 -2.13 -6.33 2.75
C VAL A 458 -3.26 -7.27 2.35
N GLU A 459 -3.26 -7.77 1.10
CA GLU A 459 -4.26 -8.74 0.65
C GLU A 459 -4.21 -10.07 1.41
N MET A 460 -3.01 -10.58 1.67
CA MET A 460 -2.81 -11.83 2.43
C MET A 460 -3.43 -11.73 3.81
N ASP A 461 -3.13 -10.68 4.53
CA ASP A 461 -3.53 -10.49 5.90
C ASP A 461 -5.04 -10.27 6.03
N VAL A 462 -5.59 -9.38 5.22
CA VAL A 462 -7.03 -9.10 5.24
C VAL A 462 -7.84 -10.34 4.83
N ARG A 463 -7.39 -11.13 3.85
CA ARG A 463 -8.07 -12.38 3.44
C ARG A 463 -8.17 -13.43 4.54
N ARG A 464 -7.26 -13.44 5.50
CA ARG A 464 -7.29 -14.37 6.64
C ARG A 464 -8.34 -14.02 7.68
N THR A 465 -8.89 -12.83 7.63
CA THR A 465 -9.91 -12.39 8.57
C THR A 465 -11.31 -12.86 8.18
N THR A 466 -12.18 -12.98 9.16
CA THR A 466 -13.54 -13.48 8.95
C THR A 466 -14.34 -12.55 8.05
N GLY A 467 -14.94 -13.09 6.99
CA GLY A 467 -15.75 -12.32 6.04
C GLY A 467 -14.97 -11.74 4.86
N ASN A 468 -13.62 -11.77 4.87
CA ASN A 468 -12.78 -11.15 3.86
C ASN A 468 -12.08 -12.15 2.91
N SER A 469 -12.52 -13.40 2.84
CA SER A 469 -11.87 -14.45 2.03
C SER A 469 -11.73 -14.11 0.54
N TYR A 470 -12.53 -13.20 0.03
CA TYR A 470 -12.53 -12.74 -1.37
C TYR A 470 -11.97 -11.31 -1.52
N PHE A 471 -11.41 -10.76 -0.46
CA PHE A 471 -10.84 -9.41 -0.47
C PHE A 471 -9.79 -9.25 -1.56
N ARG A 472 -9.85 -8.15 -2.30
CA ARG A 472 -8.91 -7.76 -3.34
C ARG A 472 -8.67 -6.27 -3.30
N LEU A 473 -7.42 -5.88 -3.13
CA LEU A 473 -7.05 -4.47 -3.01
C LEU A 473 -7.33 -3.67 -4.31
N ASP A 474 -7.24 -4.33 -5.47
CA ASP A 474 -7.64 -3.78 -6.77
C ASP A 474 -9.17 -3.73 -7.01
N CYS A 475 -9.95 -3.96 -5.95
CA CYS A 475 -11.39 -3.74 -5.88
C CYS A 475 -11.79 -2.79 -4.73
N CYS A 476 -10.79 -2.15 -4.11
CA CYS A 476 -10.98 -1.23 -3.00
C CYS A 476 -11.00 0.22 -3.50
N VAL A 477 -12.08 0.94 -3.21
CA VAL A 477 -12.33 2.29 -3.73
C VAL A 477 -11.94 3.35 -2.71
N ASP A 478 -11.21 4.37 -3.16
CA ASP A 478 -10.86 5.57 -2.40
C ASP A 478 -11.84 6.71 -2.66
N SER A 479 -12.17 6.94 -3.92
CA SER A 479 -13.02 8.05 -4.33
C SER A 479 -14.04 7.62 -5.37
N ILE A 480 -15.21 8.22 -5.31
CA ILE A 480 -16.34 7.99 -6.21
C ILE A 480 -16.92 9.30 -6.68
N GLU A 481 -17.29 9.34 -7.97
CA GLU A 481 -18.25 10.28 -8.52
C GLU A 481 -19.50 9.52 -8.92
N ALA A 482 -20.65 9.93 -8.37
CA ALA A 482 -21.92 9.26 -8.65
C ALA A 482 -22.96 10.24 -9.18
N GLU A 483 -23.75 9.78 -10.15
CA GLU A 483 -24.89 10.46 -10.71
C GLU A 483 -26.18 9.75 -10.31
N ALA A 484 -27.12 10.47 -9.72
CA ALA A 484 -28.42 9.96 -9.33
C ALA A 484 -29.54 10.57 -10.18
N LEU A 485 -30.39 9.71 -10.75
CA LEU A 485 -31.64 10.09 -11.38
C LEU A 485 -32.78 9.97 -10.35
N ILE A 486 -33.43 11.08 -10.07
CA ILE A 486 -34.48 11.19 -9.06
C ILE A 486 -35.75 11.68 -9.73
N SER A 487 -36.88 10.97 -9.55
CA SER A 487 -38.19 11.39 -9.99
C SER A 487 -38.99 11.98 -8.83
N SER A 488 -39.96 12.84 -9.19
CA SER A 488 -40.93 13.39 -8.25
C SER A 488 -42.32 13.06 -8.73
N THR A 489 -43.25 12.80 -7.81
CA THR A 489 -44.68 12.59 -8.12
C THR A 489 -45.32 13.75 -8.87
N TYR A 490 -44.67 14.91 -8.92
CA TYR A 490 -45.11 16.06 -9.69
C TYR A 490 -44.58 16.11 -11.14
N GLY A 491 -44.01 14.98 -11.63
CA GLY A 491 -43.64 14.80 -13.03
C GLY A 491 -42.32 15.46 -13.44
N ALA A 492 -41.49 15.86 -12.50
CA ALA A 492 -40.16 16.38 -12.77
C ALA A 492 -39.08 15.36 -12.45
N ASN A 493 -38.13 15.16 -13.36
CA ASN A 493 -36.93 14.37 -13.15
C ASN A 493 -35.75 15.31 -12.84
N TYR A 494 -34.93 14.92 -11.88
CA TYR A 494 -33.73 15.64 -11.46
C TYR A 494 -32.53 14.71 -11.56
N THR A 495 -31.47 15.20 -12.17
CA THR A 495 -30.17 14.53 -12.20
C THR A 495 -29.24 15.32 -11.31
N ILE A 496 -28.54 14.63 -10.43
CA ILE A 496 -27.54 15.21 -9.53
C ILE A 496 -26.29 14.38 -9.56
N SER A 497 -25.13 15.05 -9.69
CA SER A 497 -23.81 14.43 -9.58
C SER A 497 -23.07 14.96 -8.35
N ARG A 498 -22.37 14.06 -7.64
CA ARG A 498 -21.50 14.37 -6.50
C ARG A 498 -20.25 13.49 -6.52
N SER A 499 -19.15 14.05 -6.05
CA SER A 499 -17.91 13.31 -5.83
C SER A 499 -17.51 13.38 -4.36
N ILE A 500 -16.95 12.28 -3.85
CA ILE A 500 -16.46 12.18 -2.48
C ILE A 500 -15.23 11.27 -2.44
N ALA A 501 -14.32 11.47 -1.49
CA ALA A 501 -13.10 10.69 -1.32
C ALA A 501 -12.66 10.63 0.14
N TYR A 502 -11.87 9.62 0.51
CA TYR A 502 -11.16 9.59 1.80
C TYR A 502 -9.93 10.48 1.79
N SER A 503 -9.19 10.52 0.70
CA SER A 503 -8.00 11.37 0.55
C SER A 503 -8.38 12.68 -0.12
N GLU A 504 -8.36 13.79 0.62
CA GLU A 504 -8.52 15.14 0.08
C GLU A 504 -7.19 15.74 -0.41
#